data_96d1a99e253e7ffe08780ccd5dfa8f6d
#
_entry.id   96d1a99e253e7ffe08780ccd5dfa8f6d
#
_cell.length_a   1.000
_cell.length_b   1.000
_cell.length_c   1.000
_cell.angle_alpha   90.00
_cell.angle_beta   90.00
_cell.angle_gamma   90.00
#
_symmetry.space_group_name_H-M   'P 1'
#
loop_
_entity.id
_entity.type
_entity.pdbx_description
1 polymer ?
#
loop_
_entity_poly.entity_id
_entity_poly.type
_entity_poly.pdbx_seq_one_letter_code
_entity_poly.pdbx_strand_id
1 'polypeptide(L)'
;IIDRVNIRMEKMGNTVSAVTSLRSQNGNGGSNESFTINYYVNMPSELTCDLTQKYGNIIMPENNKGKCDLHVKYGNLNGGNFTGPLSIDVQYGNMDISDVDNATLDLAYCGKSSIRNGSQLNIDSKYSNLSLGNVRKMNTEAKYGDIHIDRLDNGYMELKYGNCKIDELKQGITVDELSYSTLTIKDLASNFDKVNVDARYGNLNIYIDVNASFRVVANNMKYGNCKVQGGFSIQRRNQDENSVGFDSRDDQRNKNNYTLDVNNGKNGRINFEGNSYSNIKVMAK
;
A
#
# COMPACT_ATOMS: atom_id res chain seq x y z
N ILE A 1 -24.24 12.07 -35.64
CA ILE A 1 -23.31 11.61 -34.58
C ILE A 1 -21.91 11.43 -35.13
N ILE A 2 -21.74 10.73 -36.27
CA ILE A 2 -20.44 10.43 -36.91
C ILE A 2 -19.66 11.72 -37.21
N ASP A 3 -20.31 12.77 -37.63
CA ASP A 3 -19.68 14.07 -37.93
C ASP A 3 -19.09 14.80 -36.73
N ARG A 4 -19.38 14.31 -35.49
CA ARG A 4 -18.86 14.87 -34.26
C ARG A 4 -17.59 14.17 -33.74
N VAL A 5 -17.29 13.00 -34.29
CA VAL A 5 -16.12 12.21 -33.89
C VAL A 5 -14.99 12.52 -34.91
N ASN A 6 -13.89 13.04 -34.42
CA ASN A 6 -12.69 13.22 -35.20
C ASN A 6 -11.58 12.28 -34.68
N ILE A 7 -11.16 11.35 -35.52
CA ILE A 7 -10.07 10.43 -35.22
C ILE A 7 -8.88 10.81 -36.09
N ARG A 8 -7.77 11.20 -35.47
CA ARG A 8 -6.52 11.53 -36.16
C ARG A 8 -5.51 10.42 -35.87
N MET A 9 -5.01 9.82 -36.91
CA MET A 9 -3.96 8.80 -36.86
C MET A 9 -2.72 9.32 -37.56
N GLU A 10 -1.57 9.23 -36.90
CA GLU A 10 -0.30 9.70 -37.43
C GLU A 10 0.82 8.71 -37.14
N LYS A 11 1.75 8.59 -38.06
CA LYS A 11 3.01 7.87 -37.88
C LYS A 11 4.16 8.86 -38.03
N MET A 12 4.95 8.97 -36.93
CA MET A 12 6.16 9.77 -36.86
C MET A 12 7.35 8.88 -36.46
N GLY A 13 8.20 8.53 -37.43
CA GLY A 13 9.30 7.59 -37.23
C GLY A 13 8.79 6.22 -36.76
N ASN A 14 9.19 5.80 -35.54
CA ASN A 14 8.79 4.54 -34.95
C ASN A 14 7.55 4.65 -34.03
N THR A 15 6.93 5.83 -33.98
CA THR A 15 5.74 6.06 -33.12
C THR A 15 4.49 6.13 -33.98
N VAL A 16 3.45 5.42 -33.58
CA VAL A 16 2.08 5.53 -34.10
C VAL A 16 1.21 6.18 -33.03
N SER A 17 0.50 7.24 -33.41
CA SER A 17 -0.43 7.98 -32.53
C SER A 17 -1.84 7.88 -33.08
N ALA A 18 -2.82 7.65 -32.21
CA ALA A 18 -4.24 7.72 -32.54
C ALA A 18 -4.95 8.58 -31.47
N VAL A 19 -5.55 9.68 -31.89
CA VAL A 19 -6.23 10.62 -31.01
C VAL A 19 -7.67 10.81 -31.45
N THR A 20 -8.60 10.68 -30.49
CA THR A 20 -10.02 10.97 -30.72
C THR A 20 -10.41 12.26 -30.04
N SER A 21 -11.10 13.11 -30.75
CA SER A 21 -11.72 14.31 -30.19
C SER A 21 -13.21 14.38 -30.57
N LEU A 22 -14.02 14.84 -29.62
CA LEU A 22 -15.46 15.05 -29.82
C LEU A 22 -15.75 16.55 -29.93
N ARG A 23 -16.42 16.96 -30.98
CA ARG A 23 -16.90 18.34 -31.10
C ARG A 23 -18.10 18.59 -30.20
N SER A 24 -18.05 19.65 -29.42
CA SER A 24 -19.19 20.10 -28.61
C SER A 24 -20.33 20.57 -29.51
N GLN A 25 -21.57 20.28 -29.12
CA GLN A 25 -22.74 20.79 -29.83
C GLN A 25 -23.10 22.16 -29.25
N ASN A 26 -22.95 23.22 -30.03
CA ASN A 26 -23.55 24.52 -29.72
C ASN A 26 -25.02 24.48 -30.22
N GLY A 27 -25.95 24.13 -29.39
CA GLY A 27 -27.37 24.14 -29.77
C GLY A 27 -28.29 23.51 -28.73
N ASN A 28 -29.42 24.12 -28.45
CA ASN A 28 -30.54 23.69 -27.60
C ASN A 28 -31.30 22.49 -28.21
N GLY A 29 -30.69 21.34 -28.31
CA GLY A 29 -31.33 20.14 -28.83
C GLY A 29 -30.88 18.93 -28.01
N GLY A 30 -31.59 18.63 -26.92
CA GLY A 30 -31.36 17.42 -26.14
C GLY A 30 -31.79 16.17 -26.90
N SER A 31 -30.93 15.60 -27.75
CA SER A 31 -31.07 14.21 -28.14
C SER A 31 -30.27 13.36 -27.17
N ASN A 32 -30.95 12.46 -26.44
CA ASN A 32 -30.33 11.44 -25.58
C ASN A 32 -29.66 10.34 -26.43
N GLU A 33 -28.83 10.73 -27.40
CA GLU A 33 -28.12 9.78 -28.22
C GLU A 33 -26.81 9.39 -27.53
N SER A 34 -26.66 8.12 -27.20
CA SER A 34 -25.42 7.54 -26.71
C SER A 34 -24.68 6.81 -27.82
N PHE A 35 -23.38 6.91 -27.84
CA PHE A 35 -22.53 6.15 -28.76
C PHE A 35 -21.28 5.65 -28.02
N THR A 36 -20.71 4.56 -28.52
CA THR A 36 -19.49 3.96 -27.96
C THR A 36 -18.46 3.87 -29.07
N ILE A 37 -17.20 4.23 -28.77
CA ILE A 37 -16.07 4.07 -29.66
C ILE A 37 -15.16 3.01 -29.06
N ASN A 38 -14.92 1.93 -29.82
CA ASN A 38 -14.01 0.86 -29.43
C ASN A 38 -12.78 0.86 -30.33
N TYR A 39 -11.61 0.75 -29.73
CA TYR A 39 -10.35 0.58 -30.43
C TYR A 39 -9.84 -0.83 -30.20
N TYR A 40 -9.43 -1.50 -31.25
CA TYR A 40 -8.74 -2.77 -31.21
C TYR A 40 -7.34 -2.56 -31.78
N VAL A 41 -6.33 -2.62 -30.90
CA VAL A 41 -4.94 -2.38 -31.27
C VAL A 41 -4.17 -3.68 -31.19
N ASN A 42 -3.65 -4.15 -32.33
CA ASN A 42 -2.75 -5.29 -32.38
C ASN A 42 -1.32 -4.80 -32.48
N MET A 43 -0.49 -5.12 -31.49
CA MET A 43 0.91 -4.73 -31.42
C MET A 43 1.76 -5.83 -30.77
N PRO A 44 3.05 -5.96 -31.11
CA PRO A 44 3.98 -6.83 -30.39
C PRO A 44 4.06 -6.49 -28.91
N SER A 45 4.18 -7.50 -28.06
CA SER A 45 4.19 -7.36 -26.60
C SER A 45 5.38 -6.55 -26.06
N GLU A 46 6.45 -6.44 -26.84
CA GLU A 46 7.71 -5.74 -26.52
C GLU A 46 7.64 -4.23 -26.76
N LEU A 47 6.62 -3.75 -27.45
CA LEU A 47 6.52 -2.33 -27.76
C LEU A 47 6.08 -1.52 -26.54
N THR A 48 6.61 -0.32 -26.47
CA THR A 48 6.16 0.68 -25.50
C THR A 48 4.77 1.18 -25.88
N CYS A 49 3.88 1.30 -24.91
CA CYS A 49 2.58 1.91 -25.11
C CYS A 49 2.32 3.03 -24.10
N ASP A 50 1.62 4.05 -24.57
CA ASP A 50 1.09 5.15 -23.76
C ASP A 50 -0.40 5.28 -24.12
N LEU A 51 -1.27 4.95 -23.17
CA LEU A 51 -2.71 4.88 -23.37
C LEU A 51 -3.43 5.78 -22.39
N THR A 52 -4.20 6.72 -22.91
CA THR A 52 -5.05 7.59 -22.11
C THR A 52 -6.51 7.39 -22.51
N GLN A 53 -7.34 7.03 -21.52
CA GLN A 53 -8.77 6.85 -21.70
C GLN A 53 -9.57 7.67 -20.72
N LYS A 54 -10.52 8.46 -21.24
CA LYS A 54 -11.50 9.20 -20.44
C LYS A 54 -12.90 8.73 -20.79
N TYR A 55 -13.69 8.42 -19.78
CA TYR A 55 -15.05 7.85 -19.90
C TYR A 55 -15.07 6.52 -20.67
N GLY A 56 -14.26 5.55 -20.21
CA GLY A 56 -14.21 4.22 -20.82
C GLY A 56 -13.11 3.38 -20.19
N ASN A 57 -12.92 2.18 -20.73
CA ASN A 57 -12.02 1.20 -20.13
C ASN A 57 -10.77 1.00 -21.00
N ILE A 58 -9.66 0.66 -20.34
CA ILE A 58 -8.48 0.08 -20.99
C ILE A 58 -8.46 -1.41 -20.65
N ILE A 59 -8.31 -2.26 -21.65
CA ILE A 59 -8.14 -3.71 -21.48
C ILE A 59 -6.82 -4.07 -22.16
N MET A 60 -5.84 -4.45 -21.34
CA MET A 60 -4.52 -4.88 -21.80
C MET A 60 -4.48 -6.39 -22.02
N PRO A 61 -3.66 -6.89 -22.96
CA PRO A 61 -3.48 -8.32 -23.17
C PRO A 61 -2.86 -9.02 -21.96
N GLU A 62 -2.84 -10.34 -22.02
CA GLU A 62 -2.31 -11.20 -20.93
C GLU A 62 -0.82 -10.96 -20.65
N ASN A 63 -0.01 -10.66 -21.68
CA ASN A 63 1.43 -10.50 -21.53
C ASN A 63 1.93 -9.20 -22.17
N ASN A 64 2.56 -8.34 -21.36
CA ASN A 64 3.09 -7.04 -21.72
C ASN A 64 4.55 -6.95 -21.28
N LYS A 65 5.48 -6.87 -22.23
CA LYS A 65 6.93 -6.86 -21.96
C LYS A 65 7.55 -5.47 -22.14
N GLY A 66 6.94 -4.64 -22.97
CA GLY A 66 7.35 -3.26 -23.17
C GLY A 66 6.98 -2.37 -22.00
N LYS A 67 7.52 -1.14 -22.01
CA LYS A 67 7.08 -0.11 -21.05
C LYS A 67 5.64 0.28 -21.35
N CYS A 68 4.79 0.36 -20.32
CA CYS A 68 3.41 0.81 -20.45
C CYS A 68 3.14 1.98 -19.51
N ASP A 69 2.60 3.07 -20.07
CA ASP A 69 2.05 4.21 -19.33
C ASP A 69 0.53 4.24 -19.57
N LEU A 70 -0.27 4.01 -18.51
CA LEU A 70 -1.71 3.78 -18.62
C LEU A 70 -2.47 4.79 -17.76
N HIS A 71 -3.29 5.63 -18.39
CA HIS A 71 -4.07 6.67 -17.72
C HIS A 71 -5.56 6.45 -17.95
N VAL A 72 -6.32 6.26 -16.86
CA VAL A 72 -7.78 6.05 -16.93
C VAL A 72 -8.48 7.04 -16.02
N LYS A 73 -9.45 7.74 -16.59
CA LYS A 73 -10.33 8.61 -15.80
C LYS A 73 -11.80 8.33 -16.11
N TYR A 74 -12.59 8.09 -15.05
CA TYR A 74 -14.00 7.68 -15.16
C TYR A 74 -14.17 6.38 -15.95
N GLY A 75 -13.42 5.34 -15.58
CA GLY A 75 -13.45 4.05 -16.25
C GLY A 75 -12.61 3.02 -15.50
N ASN A 76 -12.40 1.86 -16.10
CA ASN A 76 -11.68 0.76 -15.47
C ASN A 76 -10.45 0.38 -16.30
N LEU A 77 -9.42 -0.09 -15.60
CA LEU A 77 -8.23 -0.69 -16.16
C LEU A 77 -8.17 -2.17 -15.82
N ASN A 78 -8.15 -3.01 -16.83
CA ASN A 78 -7.92 -4.45 -16.66
C ASN A 78 -6.68 -4.87 -17.43
N GLY A 79 -5.80 -5.64 -16.82
CA GLY A 79 -4.57 -6.10 -17.46
C GLY A 79 -4.06 -7.43 -16.93
N GLY A 80 -3.32 -8.14 -17.78
CA GLY A 80 -2.63 -9.37 -17.41
C GLY A 80 -1.29 -9.10 -16.72
N ASN A 81 -0.23 -9.69 -17.27
CA ASN A 81 1.11 -9.68 -16.72
C ASN A 81 1.96 -8.57 -17.36
N PHE A 82 2.72 -7.85 -16.55
CA PHE A 82 3.64 -6.80 -17.00
C PHE A 82 5.05 -7.11 -16.49
N THR A 83 5.94 -7.49 -17.40
CA THR A 83 7.38 -7.70 -17.09
C THR A 83 8.23 -6.47 -17.41
N GLY A 84 7.74 -5.56 -18.26
CA GLY A 84 8.33 -4.24 -18.47
C GLY A 84 7.89 -3.23 -17.40
N PRO A 85 8.53 -2.04 -17.36
CA PRO A 85 8.12 -0.96 -16.46
C PRO A 85 6.67 -0.55 -16.69
N LEU A 86 5.90 -0.42 -15.62
CA LEU A 86 4.49 -0.08 -15.66
C LEU A 86 4.21 1.19 -14.85
N SER A 87 3.56 2.16 -15.47
CA SER A 87 3.02 3.35 -14.81
C SER A 87 1.51 3.39 -14.98
N ILE A 88 0.78 3.55 -13.89
CA ILE A 88 -0.68 3.56 -13.88
C ILE A 88 -1.17 4.80 -13.12
N ASP A 89 -2.07 5.56 -13.75
CA ASP A 89 -2.88 6.59 -13.11
C ASP A 89 -4.36 6.25 -13.34
N VAL A 90 -5.08 5.92 -12.26
CA VAL A 90 -6.53 5.66 -12.31
C VAL A 90 -7.26 6.63 -11.39
N GLN A 91 -8.20 7.36 -11.96
CA GLN A 91 -9.05 8.30 -11.24
C GLN A 91 -10.53 7.99 -11.46
N TYR A 92 -11.29 7.88 -10.36
CA TYR A 92 -12.74 7.59 -10.41
C TYR A 92 -13.07 6.30 -11.17
N GLY A 93 -12.35 5.21 -10.83
CA GLY A 93 -12.52 3.94 -11.51
C GLY A 93 -12.07 2.76 -10.66
N ASN A 94 -11.86 1.63 -11.31
CA ASN A 94 -11.29 0.44 -10.68
C ASN A 94 -10.11 -0.06 -11.52
N MET A 95 -9.23 -0.81 -10.87
CA MET A 95 -8.09 -1.44 -11.51
C MET A 95 -8.03 -2.92 -11.12
N ASP A 96 -7.78 -3.79 -12.09
CA ASP A 96 -7.51 -5.21 -11.84
C ASP A 96 -6.34 -5.67 -12.73
N ILE A 97 -5.21 -5.98 -12.10
CA ILE A 97 -3.97 -6.37 -12.74
C ILE A 97 -3.51 -7.72 -12.17
N SER A 98 -3.02 -8.60 -13.02
CA SER A 98 -2.49 -9.88 -12.59
C SER A 98 -1.11 -9.74 -11.95
N ASP A 99 -0.05 -9.81 -12.72
CA ASP A 99 1.31 -9.88 -12.19
C ASP A 99 2.16 -8.72 -12.73
N VAL A 100 2.96 -8.12 -11.84
CA VAL A 100 3.83 -7.01 -12.23
C VAL A 100 5.24 -7.16 -11.64
N ASP A 101 6.25 -6.90 -12.44
CA ASP A 101 7.63 -6.86 -11.94
C ASP A 101 7.92 -5.53 -11.26
N ASN A 102 7.69 -4.41 -11.95
CA ASN A 102 7.91 -3.08 -11.40
C ASN A 102 6.77 -2.15 -11.82
N ALA A 103 6.06 -1.60 -10.83
CA ALA A 103 4.97 -0.68 -11.10
C ALA A 103 5.02 0.57 -10.22
N THR A 104 4.61 1.69 -10.81
CA THR A 104 4.24 2.92 -10.12
C THR A 104 2.76 3.15 -10.32
N LEU A 105 2.03 3.32 -9.21
CA LEU A 105 0.57 3.48 -9.18
C LEU A 105 0.20 4.81 -8.55
N ASP A 106 -0.62 5.58 -9.22
CA ASP A 106 -1.34 6.74 -8.67
C ASP A 106 -2.84 6.44 -8.74
N LEU A 107 -3.47 6.28 -7.58
CA LEU A 107 -4.86 5.88 -7.45
C LEU A 107 -5.66 6.94 -6.70
N ALA A 108 -6.67 7.51 -7.34
CA ALA A 108 -7.51 8.52 -6.71
C ALA A 108 -9.00 8.20 -6.89
N TYR A 109 -9.73 8.13 -5.77
CA TYR A 109 -11.17 7.83 -5.76
C TYR A 109 -11.51 6.51 -6.43
N CYS A 110 -10.68 5.49 -6.18
CA CYS A 110 -10.86 4.14 -6.71
C CYS A 110 -11.55 3.26 -5.67
N GLY A 111 -12.75 2.76 -6.01
CA GLY A 111 -13.54 1.96 -5.10
C GLY A 111 -12.92 0.59 -4.83
N LYS A 112 -12.32 -0.03 -5.85
CA LYS A 112 -11.70 -1.36 -5.75
C LYS A 112 -10.55 -1.47 -6.76
N SER A 113 -9.35 -1.64 -6.25
CA SER A 113 -8.16 -1.85 -7.07
C SER A 113 -7.41 -3.08 -6.59
N SER A 114 -6.90 -3.90 -7.53
CA SER A 114 -6.20 -5.14 -7.18
C SER A 114 -4.96 -5.39 -8.05
N ILE A 115 -3.94 -5.98 -7.41
CA ILE A 115 -2.79 -6.61 -8.06
C ILE A 115 -2.57 -7.98 -7.41
N ARG A 116 -2.54 -9.05 -8.21
CA ARG A 116 -2.36 -10.40 -7.69
C ARG A 116 -0.94 -10.66 -7.19
N ASN A 117 0.09 -10.32 -7.99
CA ASN A 117 1.48 -10.45 -7.56
C ASN A 117 2.31 -9.24 -7.99
N GLY A 118 3.20 -8.76 -7.11
CA GLY A 118 4.09 -7.63 -7.39
C GLY A 118 5.51 -7.85 -6.89
N SER A 119 6.51 -7.63 -7.74
CA SER A 119 7.90 -7.69 -7.27
C SER A 119 8.33 -6.40 -6.60
N GLN A 120 8.08 -5.25 -7.22
CA GLN A 120 8.40 -3.94 -6.66
C GLN A 120 7.28 -2.94 -7.00
N LEU A 121 6.61 -2.45 -5.98
CA LEU A 121 5.48 -1.53 -6.12
C LEU A 121 5.79 -0.20 -5.44
N ASN A 122 5.57 0.91 -6.15
CA ASN A 122 5.51 2.27 -5.61
C ASN A 122 4.07 2.77 -5.76
N ILE A 123 3.42 3.14 -4.66
CA ILE A 123 1.98 3.39 -4.63
C ILE A 123 1.69 4.72 -3.94
N ASP A 124 1.02 5.63 -4.64
CA ASP A 124 0.29 6.77 -4.06
C ASP A 124 -1.21 6.47 -4.17
N SER A 125 -1.91 6.43 -3.04
CA SER A 125 -3.33 6.04 -3.00
C SER A 125 -4.12 7.03 -2.17
N LYS A 126 -5.11 7.68 -2.80
CA LYS A 126 -5.98 8.66 -2.14
C LYS A 126 -7.45 8.29 -2.33
N TYR A 127 -8.19 8.20 -1.22
CA TYR A 127 -9.62 7.84 -1.25
C TYR A 127 -9.90 6.55 -2.03
N SER A 128 -9.00 5.56 -1.87
CA SER A 128 -9.01 4.35 -2.69
C SER A 128 -8.76 3.11 -1.84
N ASN A 129 -9.42 2.01 -2.18
CA ASN A 129 -9.19 0.72 -1.54
C ASN A 129 -8.32 -0.16 -2.44
N LEU A 130 -7.31 -0.81 -1.86
CA LEU A 130 -6.33 -1.59 -2.58
C LEU A 130 -6.20 -2.99 -1.99
N SER A 131 -6.26 -4.00 -2.84
CA SER A 131 -6.01 -5.40 -2.49
C SER A 131 -4.78 -5.90 -3.24
N LEU A 132 -3.78 -6.32 -2.51
CA LEU A 132 -2.53 -6.87 -3.04
C LEU A 132 -2.40 -8.33 -2.60
N GLY A 133 -2.10 -9.22 -3.51
CA GLY A 133 -1.78 -10.60 -3.17
C GLY A 133 -0.34 -10.73 -2.65
N ASN A 134 0.57 -11.35 -3.41
CA ASN A 134 1.95 -11.52 -2.98
C ASN A 134 2.83 -10.36 -3.46
N VAL A 135 3.45 -9.63 -2.53
CA VAL A 135 4.32 -8.50 -2.83
C VAL A 135 5.70 -8.70 -2.20
N ARG A 136 6.74 -8.59 -3.00
CA ARG A 136 8.11 -8.71 -2.49
C ARG A 136 8.61 -7.42 -1.86
N LYS A 137 8.45 -6.28 -2.54
CA LYS A 137 8.82 -4.95 -2.03
C LYS A 137 7.73 -3.93 -2.31
N MET A 138 7.40 -3.14 -1.31
CA MET A 138 6.38 -2.11 -1.44
C MET A 138 6.85 -0.81 -0.80
N ASN A 139 6.61 0.29 -1.49
CA ASN A 139 6.69 1.65 -0.97
C ASN A 139 5.34 2.31 -1.20
N THR A 140 4.67 2.76 -0.13
CA THR A 140 3.28 3.20 -0.23
C THR A 140 3.03 4.45 0.60
N GLU A 141 2.41 5.44 -0.01
CA GLU A 141 1.74 6.54 0.66
C GLU A 141 0.22 6.39 0.45
N ALA A 142 -0.54 6.23 1.55
CA ALA A 142 -1.99 6.03 1.45
C ALA A 142 -2.75 6.96 2.39
N LYS A 143 -3.81 7.58 1.84
CA LYS A 143 -4.69 8.48 2.58
C LYS A 143 -6.16 8.18 2.29
N TYR A 144 -6.98 8.05 3.35
CA TYR A 144 -8.43 7.86 3.25
C TYR A 144 -8.82 6.63 2.42
N GLY A 145 -8.33 5.46 2.82
CA GLY A 145 -8.67 4.19 2.18
C GLY A 145 -8.00 3.02 2.89
N ASP A 146 -8.49 1.83 2.60
CA ASP A 146 -8.00 0.62 3.23
C ASP A 146 -7.09 -0.17 2.27
N ILE A 147 -6.04 -0.77 2.83
CA ILE A 147 -5.11 -1.66 2.10
C ILE A 147 -5.18 -3.05 2.70
N HIS A 148 -5.38 -4.04 1.87
CA HIS A 148 -5.23 -5.45 2.23
C HIS A 148 -4.10 -6.08 1.43
N ILE A 149 -3.20 -6.79 2.10
CA ILE A 149 -2.06 -7.49 1.50
C ILE A 149 -2.06 -8.92 2.01
N ASP A 150 -2.12 -9.89 1.11
CA ASP A 150 -2.07 -11.29 1.52
C ASP A 150 -0.68 -11.66 2.04
N ARG A 151 0.38 -11.31 1.29
CA ARG A 151 1.76 -11.54 1.71
C ARG A 151 2.68 -10.41 1.30
N LEU A 152 3.50 -9.93 2.24
CA LEU A 152 4.53 -8.93 2.04
C LEU A 152 5.88 -9.45 2.53
N ASP A 153 6.92 -9.36 1.71
CA ASP A 153 8.27 -9.65 2.21
C ASP A 153 8.85 -8.43 2.92
N ASN A 154 8.92 -7.26 2.25
CA ASN A 154 9.40 -6.00 2.82
C ASN A 154 8.54 -4.80 2.43
N GLY A 155 8.29 -3.90 3.36
CA GLY A 155 7.49 -2.70 3.12
C GLY A 155 8.05 -1.42 3.71
N TYR A 156 7.75 -0.32 3.04
CA TYR A 156 7.77 1.04 3.57
C TYR A 156 6.38 1.64 3.38
N MET A 157 5.85 2.35 4.38
CA MET A 157 4.48 2.84 4.35
C MET A 157 4.32 4.16 5.11
N GLU A 158 3.50 5.05 4.56
CA GLU A 158 2.80 6.10 5.29
C GLU A 158 1.30 5.87 5.15
N LEU A 159 0.58 5.82 6.27
CA LEU A 159 -0.84 5.54 6.30
C LEU A 159 -1.60 6.55 7.15
N LYS A 160 -2.53 7.28 6.53
CA LYS A 160 -3.34 8.31 7.18
C LYS A 160 -4.83 8.08 6.94
N TYR A 161 -5.60 8.05 8.03
CA TYR A 161 -7.07 7.94 7.98
C TYR A 161 -7.57 6.71 7.21
N GLY A 162 -6.91 5.56 7.42
CA GLY A 162 -7.27 4.29 6.79
C GLY A 162 -6.71 3.11 7.58
N ASN A 163 -6.96 1.90 7.11
CA ASN A 163 -6.44 0.71 7.77
C ASN A 163 -5.59 -0.10 6.79
N CYS A 164 -4.54 -0.72 7.32
CA CYS A 164 -3.78 -1.70 6.56
C CYS A 164 -3.82 -3.05 7.28
N LYS A 165 -4.15 -4.07 6.53
CA LYS A 165 -4.13 -5.45 6.99
C LYS A 165 -3.15 -6.24 6.13
N ILE A 166 -2.17 -6.86 6.77
CA ILE A 166 -1.19 -7.76 6.16
C ILE A 166 -1.46 -9.15 6.73
N ASP A 167 -1.83 -10.11 5.87
CA ASP A 167 -2.09 -11.47 6.36
C ASP A 167 -0.79 -12.20 6.69
N GLU A 168 0.29 -12.02 5.91
CA GLU A 168 1.61 -12.57 6.21
C GLU A 168 2.73 -11.54 5.95
N LEU A 169 3.56 -11.22 6.96
CA LEU A 169 4.77 -10.40 6.83
C LEU A 169 6.03 -11.23 7.04
N LYS A 170 6.91 -11.30 6.05
CA LYS A 170 8.07 -12.20 6.06
C LYS A 170 9.33 -11.63 6.70
N GLN A 171 9.75 -10.43 6.30
CA GLN A 171 11.04 -9.87 6.71
C GLN A 171 10.86 -8.61 7.56
N GLY A 172 10.10 -7.63 7.07
CA GLY A 172 9.88 -6.44 7.85
C GLY A 172 9.11 -5.33 7.18
N ILE A 173 8.79 -4.32 7.98
CA ILE A 173 8.12 -3.10 7.51
C ILE A 173 8.60 -1.89 8.31
N THR A 174 8.74 -0.78 7.61
CA THR A 174 8.91 0.55 8.23
C THR A 174 7.68 1.38 7.91
N VAL A 175 7.04 1.92 8.92
CA VAL A 175 5.89 2.83 8.81
C VAL A 175 6.28 4.15 9.44
N ASP A 176 6.64 5.12 8.59
CA ASP A 176 7.11 6.43 9.06
C ASP A 176 5.98 7.32 9.57
N GLU A 177 4.75 7.03 9.16
CA GLU A 177 3.58 7.69 9.71
C GLU A 177 2.36 6.75 9.72
N LEU A 178 1.84 6.45 10.93
CA LEU A 178 0.58 5.76 11.16
C LEU A 178 -0.37 6.71 11.89
N SER A 179 -1.10 7.54 11.13
CA SER A 179 -1.92 8.60 11.71
C SER A 179 -3.42 8.31 11.59
N TYR A 180 -4.13 8.28 12.74
CA TYR A 180 -5.56 7.95 12.79
C TYR A 180 -5.90 6.66 12.06
N SER A 181 -5.03 5.66 12.20
CA SER A 181 -5.02 4.46 11.37
C SER A 181 -4.70 3.22 12.21
N THR A 182 -5.03 2.06 11.66
CA THR A 182 -4.67 0.77 12.26
C THR A 182 -3.88 -0.07 11.28
N LEU A 183 -2.70 -0.53 11.70
CA LEU A 183 -1.95 -1.58 11.01
C LEU A 183 -2.14 -2.90 11.75
N THR A 184 -2.59 -3.92 11.04
CA THR A 184 -2.74 -5.28 11.58
C THR A 184 -1.90 -6.25 10.77
N ILE A 185 -0.94 -6.91 11.41
CA ILE A 185 -0.12 -8.00 10.86
C ILE A 185 -0.62 -9.30 11.48
N LYS A 186 -1.28 -10.16 10.71
CA LYS A 186 -1.88 -11.39 11.21
C LYS A 186 -0.91 -12.54 11.38
N ASP A 187 0.17 -12.51 10.62
CA ASP A 187 1.24 -13.49 10.70
C ASP A 187 2.58 -12.82 10.45
N LEU A 188 3.28 -12.49 11.54
CA LEU A 188 4.67 -12.06 11.45
C LEU A 188 5.57 -13.29 11.50
N ALA A 189 6.44 -13.49 10.51
CA ALA A 189 7.36 -14.62 10.50
C ALA A 189 8.31 -14.59 11.70
N SER A 190 8.57 -15.74 12.33
CA SER A 190 9.39 -15.83 13.55
C SER A 190 10.85 -15.38 13.36
N ASN A 191 11.34 -15.38 12.13
CA ASN A 191 12.67 -14.92 11.73
C ASN A 191 12.67 -13.53 11.09
N PHE A 192 11.65 -12.71 11.35
CA PHE A 192 11.59 -11.34 10.83
C PHE A 192 12.81 -10.52 11.30
N ASP A 193 13.16 -9.50 10.54
CA ASP A 193 14.24 -8.55 10.87
C ASP A 193 13.72 -7.43 11.77
N LYS A 194 12.81 -6.60 11.23
CA LYS A 194 12.32 -5.43 11.95
C LYS A 194 10.90 -5.02 11.58
N VAL A 195 10.20 -4.49 12.57
CA VAL A 195 8.95 -3.72 12.41
C VAL A 195 9.15 -2.38 13.08
N ASN A 196 9.27 -1.29 12.31
CA ASN A 196 9.42 0.06 12.81
C ASN A 196 8.14 0.84 12.53
N VAL A 197 7.55 1.46 13.54
CA VAL A 197 6.30 2.23 13.37
C VAL A 197 6.36 3.51 14.19
N ASP A 198 6.18 4.65 13.53
CA ASP A 198 5.86 5.93 14.16
C ASP A 198 4.34 6.14 14.07
N ALA A 199 3.68 6.25 15.22
CA ALA A 199 2.24 6.30 15.30
C ALA A 199 1.74 7.55 16.04
N ARG A 200 0.74 8.22 15.45
CA ARG A 200 -0.02 9.30 16.09
C ARG A 200 -1.52 9.00 16.03
N TYR A 201 -2.14 8.74 17.18
CA TYR A 201 -3.50 8.23 17.25
C TYR A 201 -3.67 6.94 16.45
N GLY A 202 -2.59 6.13 16.35
CA GLY A 202 -2.50 4.93 15.56
C GLY A 202 -2.46 3.66 16.41
N ASN A 203 -2.87 2.55 15.81
CA ASN A 203 -2.81 1.25 16.49
C ASN A 203 -2.01 0.25 15.65
N LEU A 204 -1.13 -0.49 16.34
CA LEU A 204 -0.38 -1.59 15.74
C LEU A 204 -0.79 -2.90 16.42
N ASN A 205 -1.32 -3.83 15.65
CA ASN A 205 -1.65 -5.17 16.11
C ASN A 205 -0.79 -6.20 15.37
N ILE A 206 -0.07 -7.03 16.12
CA ILE A 206 0.81 -8.07 15.57
C ILE A 206 0.44 -9.42 16.18
N TYR A 207 0.34 -10.42 15.31
CA TYR A 207 0.23 -11.82 15.71
C TYR A 207 1.47 -12.57 15.23
N ILE A 208 2.10 -13.33 16.13
CA ILE A 208 3.36 -14.04 15.89
C ILE A 208 3.35 -15.36 16.66
N ASP A 209 4.12 -16.35 16.19
CA ASP A 209 4.27 -17.65 16.86
C ASP A 209 4.74 -17.47 18.33
N VAL A 210 4.14 -18.20 19.27
CA VAL A 210 4.46 -18.15 20.69
C VAL A 210 5.92 -18.44 21.02
N ASN A 211 6.62 -19.23 20.18
CA ASN A 211 8.03 -19.56 20.34
C ASN A 211 8.98 -18.53 19.73
N ALA A 212 8.46 -17.52 19.00
CA ALA A 212 9.31 -16.51 18.40
C ALA A 212 10.07 -15.71 19.46
N SER A 213 11.35 -15.43 19.18
CA SER A 213 12.23 -14.66 20.08
C SER A 213 12.50 -13.29 19.48
N PHE A 214 12.07 -12.22 20.15
CA PHE A 214 12.19 -10.86 19.62
C PHE A 214 12.24 -9.83 20.75
N ARG A 215 12.58 -8.59 20.39
CA ARG A 215 12.56 -7.46 21.31
C ARG A 215 11.48 -6.46 20.90
N VAL A 216 10.73 -5.97 21.86
CA VAL A 216 9.81 -4.84 21.71
C VAL A 216 10.39 -3.62 22.39
N VAL A 217 10.53 -2.53 21.66
CA VAL A 217 10.87 -1.21 22.17
C VAL A 217 9.73 -0.27 21.82
N ALA A 218 8.99 0.17 22.83
CA ALA A 218 7.91 1.12 22.64
C ALA A 218 8.21 2.39 23.42
N ASN A 219 8.38 3.51 22.72
CA ASN A 219 8.73 4.80 23.29
C ASN A 219 7.58 5.79 23.15
N ASN A 220 7.66 6.88 23.93
CA ASN A 220 6.71 7.98 23.87
C ASN A 220 5.22 7.58 24.00
N MET A 221 4.95 6.51 24.77
CA MET A 221 3.62 5.93 24.96
C MET A 221 2.70 6.79 25.85
N LYS A 222 2.72 8.12 25.63
CA LYS A 222 1.88 9.07 26.36
C LYS A 222 0.40 8.81 26.01
N TYR A 223 -0.38 8.43 27.00
CA TYR A 223 -1.79 8.05 26.86
C TYR A 223 -2.05 6.81 25.97
N GLY A 224 -1.00 6.02 25.68
CA GLY A 224 -1.09 4.77 24.94
C GLY A 224 -0.73 3.55 25.77
N ASN A 225 -0.87 2.39 25.18
CA ASN A 225 -0.58 1.12 25.85
C ASN A 225 0.33 0.22 25.00
N CYS A 226 1.30 -0.41 25.66
CA CYS A 226 2.09 -1.50 25.09
C CYS A 226 1.67 -2.81 25.77
N LYS A 227 1.11 -3.76 24.99
CA LYS A 227 0.65 -5.06 25.50
C LYS A 227 1.29 -6.19 24.70
N VAL A 228 1.94 -7.13 25.39
CA VAL A 228 2.45 -8.39 24.86
C VAL A 228 1.76 -9.52 25.61
N GLN A 229 1.02 -10.38 24.92
CA GLN A 229 0.12 -11.37 25.53
C GLN A 229 0.15 -12.70 24.76
N GLY A 230 -0.19 -13.80 25.44
CA GLY A 230 -0.42 -15.09 24.81
C GLY A 230 0.62 -16.17 25.13
N GLY A 231 1.16 -16.18 26.37
CA GLY A 231 2.02 -17.27 26.82
C GLY A 231 3.52 -17.10 26.55
N PHE A 232 3.93 -15.93 26.09
CA PHE A 232 5.36 -15.59 25.96
C PHE A 232 6.06 -15.52 27.32
N SER A 233 7.35 -15.91 27.37
CA SER A 233 8.26 -15.55 28.42
C SER A 233 8.74 -14.11 28.22
N ILE A 234 8.40 -13.19 29.12
CA ILE A 234 8.68 -11.77 28.98
C ILE A 234 9.62 -11.29 30.06
N GLN A 235 10.73 -10.68 29.67
CA GLN A 235 11.65 -9.99 30.58
C GLN A 235 11.61 -8.49 30.29
N ARG A 236 11.28 -7.69 31.28
CA ARG A 236 11.33 -6.23 31.18
C ARG A 236 12.75 -5.76 31.47
N ARG A 237 13.33 -4.98 30.57
CA ARG A 237 14.61 -4.30 30.83
C ARG A 237 14.33 -2.91 31.39
N ASN A 238 14.90 -2.60 32.55
CA ASN A 238 14.94 -1.23 33.05
C ASN A 238 15.95 -0.44 32.18
N GLN A 239 15.59 0.73 31.72
CA GLN A 239 16.48 1.58 30.93
C GLN A 239 17.62 2.21 31.74
N ASP A 240 17.64 2.08 33.05
CA ASP A 240 18.63 2.69 33.95
C ASP A 240 19.39 1.65 34.79
N GLU A 241 20.37 0.96 34.21
CA GLU A 241 21.38 0.23 35.01
C GLU A 241 22.41 1.18 35.66
N ASN A 242 22.31 2.51 35.53
CA ASN A 242 23.28 3.47 36.08
C ASN A 242 22.68 4.48 37.09
N SER A 243 21.44 4.36 37.54
CA SER A 243 20.94 5.20 38.64
C SER A 243 20.84 4.43 39.96
N VAL A 244 21.92 4.47 40.71
CA VAL A 244 21.89 4.16 42.18
C VAL A 244 21.30 5.39 42.86
N GLY A 245 19.99 5.35 43.17
CA GLY A 245 19.32 6.43 43.90
C GLY A 245 17.82 6.18 44.00
N PHE A 246 17.38 5.60 45.11
CA PHE A 246 15.97 5.53 45.50
C PHE A 246 15.46 6.95 45.78
N ASP A 247 14.73 7.55 44.86
CA ASP A 247 13.79 8.63 45.20
C ASP A 247 12.42 8.33 44.61
N SER A 248 11.47 8.06 45.51
CA SER A 248 10.09 7.62 45.23
C SER A 248 9.20 8.70 44.56
N ARG A 249 9.77 9.85 44.19
CA ARG A 249 9.06 10.98 43.56
C ARG A 249 9.30 11.13 42.06
N ASP A 250 10.24 10.41 41.47
CA ASP A 250 10.62 10.53 40.05
C ASP A 250 10.00 9.47 39.12
N ASP A 251 9.16 8.58 39.68
CA ASP A 251 8.54 7.44 38.98
C ASP A 251 7.44 7.83 37.97
N GLN A 252 7.13 9.11 37.80
CA GLN A 252 6.12 9.59 36.85
C GLN A 252 6.69 9.94 35.45
N ARG A 253 8.01 10.17 35.32
CA ARG A 253 8.61 10.62 34.02
C ARG A 253 8.99 9.46 33.10
N ASN A 254 9.20 8.25 33.61
CA ASN A 254 9.67 7.09 32.82
C ASN A 254 8.59 6.04 32.50
N LYS A 255 7.31 6.29 32.81
CA LYS A 255 6.23 5.32 32.61
C LYS A 255 5.82 5.13 31.15
N ASN A 256 6.39 5.90 30.22
CA ASN A 256 5.99 5.96 28.83
C ASN A 256 6.88 5.15 27.87
N ASN A 257 7.92 4.52 28.36
CA ASN A 257 8.85 3.71 27.55
C ASN A 257 8.90 2.28 28.04
N TYR A 258 8.87 1.34 27.11
CA TYR A 258 8.90 -0.09 27.38
C TYR A 258 10.00 -0.76 26.56
N THR A 259 10.85 -1.54 27.21
CA THR A 259 11.78 -2.46 26.53
C THR A 259 11.51 -3.87 27.08
N LEU A 260 11.02 -4.74 26.22
CA LEU A 260 10.63 -6.10 26.55
C LEU A 260 11.40 -7.08 25.69
N ASP A 261 12.16 -7.99 26.32
CA ASP A 261 12.70 -9.17 25.65
C ASP A 261 11.67 -10.31 25.77
N VAL A 262 11.25 -10.79 24.60
CA VAL A 262 10.29 -11.89 24.47
C VAL A 262 11.05 -13.14 24.07
N ASN A 263 10.93 -14.21 24.86
CA ASN A 263 11.64 -15.47 24.65
C ASN A 263 13.15 -15.27 24.39
N ASN A 264 13.83 -14.50 25.26
CA ASN A 264 15.26 -14.08 25.21
C ASN A 264 15.62 -12.93 24.25
N GLY A 265 14.71 -12.39 23.45
CA GLY A 265 14.93 -11.18 22.64
C GLY A 265 16.05 -11.25 21.59
N LYS A 266 16.31 -12.42 20.98
CA LYS A 266 17.51 -12.66 20.17
C LYS A 266 17.35 -12.34 18.69
N ASN A 267 16.16 -12.51 18.11
CA ASN A 267 15.96 -12.40 16.67
C ASN A 267 15.43 -11.01 16.28
N GLY A 268 14.23 -10.91 15.78
CA GLY A 268 13.65 -9.67 15.28
C GLY A 268 13.45 -8.55 16.29
N ARG A 269 13.21 -7.34 15.78
CA ARG A 269 12.96 -6.16 16.61
C ARG A 269 11.69 -5.43 16.18
N ILE A 270 10.86 -5.12 17.15
CA ILE A 270 9.69 -4.27 17.00
C ILE A 270 9.97 -2.95 17.70
N ASN A 271 10.08 -1.86 16.95
CA ASN A 271 10.23 -0.51 17.45
C ASN A 271 8.94 0.27 17.20
N PHE A 272 8.37 0.84 18.23
CA PHE A 272 7.13 1.60 18.15
C PHE A 272 7.31 2.96 18.84
N GLU A 273 7.14 4.03 18.09
CA GLU A 273 7.09 5.39 18.60
C GLU A 273 5.62 5.81 18.73
N GLY A 274 5.12 5.85 19.98
CA GLY A 274 3.71 6.09 20.26
C GLY A 274 3.40 7.55 20.53
N ASN A 275 3.46 8.41 19.53
CA ASN A 275 3.14 9.83 19.68
C ASN A 275 1.63 10.03 19.87
N SER A 276 1.17 10.32 21.11
CA SER A 276 -0.23 10.63 21.46
C SER A 276 -1.25 9.50 21.20
N TYR A 277 -1.83 8.95 22.26
CA TYR A 277 -2.95 7.98 22.24
C TYR A 277 -2.76 6.78 21.30
N SER A 278 -1.51 6.36 21.07
CA SER A 278 -1.20 5.25 20.17
C SER A 278 -0.99 3.95 20.93
N ASN A 279 -1.40 2.82 20.36
CA ASN A 279 -1.32 1.54 21.03
C ASN A 279 -0.56 0.51 20.19
N ILE A 280 0.23 -0.32 20.88
CA ILE A 280 0.82 -1.52 20.30
C ILE A 280 0.33 -2.76 21.06
N LYS A 281 -0.11 -3.77 20.33
CA LYS A 281 -0.50 -5.07 20.85
C LYS A 281 0.20 -6.18 20.07
N VAL A 282 0.97 -7.01 20.79
CA VAL A 282 1.61 -8.21 20.25
C VAL A 282 0.99 -9.44 20.92
N MET A 283 0.51 -10.36 20.10
CA MET A 283 -0.23 -11.54 20.55
C MET A 283 0.39 -12.81 19.99
N ALA A 284 0.45 -13.84 20.83
CA ALA A 284 0.75 -15.17 20.34
C ALA A 284 -0.41 -15.71 19.47
N LYS A 285 -0.03 -16.44 18.43
CA LYS A 285 -0.92 -17.25 17.61
C LYS A 285 -1.07 -18.64 18.22
#